data_21b7bbe85eabd5f9628ba148ffb491ba
#
_entry.id   21b7bbe85eabd5f9628ba148ffb491ba
#
_cell.length_a   1.000
_cell.length_b   1.000
_cell.length_c   1.000
_cell.angle_alpha   90.00
_cell.angle_beta   90.00
_cell.angle_gamma   90.00
#
_symmetry.space_group_name_H-M   'P 1'
#
loop_
_entity.id
_entity.type
_entity.pdbx_description
1 polymer ?
#
loop_
_entity_poly.entity_id
_entity_poly.type
_entity_poly.pdbx_seq_one_letter_code
_entity_poly.pdbx_strand_id
1 'polypeptide(L)'
;MSWKTYTVKEPTELTVSKYVKERFSLSSRDIQMMFRKKRVKVNSRVAHSQRALKKGDVLTLELPQDKDYGVDVEKGPITVLYEDAHTLVVNKAPFMLVHPAGQTKSCTLSNYIASYYAKKGVVHKVRPVHRLDRDTSGCILFGKTKEAQQYYTDELQAGRIDSIYTGLVEGRIDADGMVDVPIGVDPVFDNRRVIDEFGQSAQTEYTVLGYEGDKTLLRFKLLTGRTHQIRVHMEHIGHPIIGDAMYGTRNKPYTRQCLHASELTFVPYGKDEAIMITCEVGDNFGRE
;
A
#
# COMPACT_ATOMS: atom_id res chain seq x y z
N MET A 1 -10.44 15.10 21.59
CA MET A 1 -11.41 15.32 20.49
C MET A 1 -11.15 16.72 19.94
N SER A 2 -10.74 16.87 18.68
CA SER A 2 -10.44 18.19 18.11
C SER A 2 -11.41 18.52 16.99
N TRP A 3 -12.00 19.69 17.07
CA TRP A 3 -12.77 20.28 15.97
C TRP A 3 -11.80 20.79 14.90
N LYS A 4 -12.05 20.45 13.64
CA LYS A 4 -11.28 20.97 12.49
C LYS A 4 -12.17 21.86 11.65
N THR A 5 -11.61 22.93 11.12
CA THR A 5 -12.35 23.91 10.32
C THR A 5 -11.85 23.90 8.88
N TYR A 6 -12.79 23.93 7.92
CA TYR A 6 -12.54 23.90 6.48
C TYR A 6 -13.43 24.92 5.79
N THR A 7 -12.87 25.65 4.83
CA THR A 7 -13.63 26.57 4.00
C THR A 7 -13.96 25.90 2.66
N VAL A 8 -15.18 25.97 2.21
CA VAL A 8 -15.62 25.50 0.88
C VAL A 8 -15.04 26.46 -0.18
N LYS A 9 -13.99 26.03 -0.87
CA LYS A 9 -13.24 26.87 -1.81
C LYS A 9 -13.92 27.02 -3.17
N GLU A 10 -14.60 25.96 -3.63
CA GLU A 10 -15.23 25.93 -4.95
C GLU A 10 -16.76 25.91 -4.84
N PRO A 11 -17.48 26.40 -5.85
CA PRO A 11 -18.93 26.22 -5.93
C PRO A 11 -19.27 24.73 -5.91
N THR A 12 -20.32 24.37 -5.17
CA THR A 12 -20.79 22.98 -5.10
C THR A 12 -22.31 22.95 -4.98
N GLU A 13 -22.91 21.95 -5.61
CA GLU A 13 -24.34 21.63 -5.47
C GLU A 13 -24.58 20.53 -4.42
N LEU A 14 -23.51 20.05 -3.79
CA LEU A 14 -23.58 18.97 -2.81
C LEU A 14 -24.26 19.44 -1.52
N THR A 15 -25.01 18.54 -0.92
CA THR A 15 -25.45 18.71 0.47
C THR A 15 -24.26 18.56 1.42
N VAL A 16 -24.36 19.14 2.63
CA VAL A 16 -23.33 18.99 3.68
C VAL A 16 -22.98 17.53 3.88
N SER A 17 -23.97 16.64 3.92
CA SER A 17 -23.75 15.20 4.10
C SER A 17 -22.90 14.59 2.98
N LYS A 18 -23.23 14.86 1.73
CA LYS A 18 -22.50 14.35 0.55
C LYS A 18 -21.08 14.93 0.52
N TYR A 19 -20.94 16.24 0.66
CA TYR A 19 -19.64 16.92 0.65
C TYR A 19 -18.72 16.38 1.74
N VAL A 20 -19.20 16.26 2.98
CA VAL A 20 -18.39 15.71 4.09
C VAL A 20 -18.03 14.24 3.86
N LYS A 21 -18.98 13.45 3.29
CA LYS A 21 -18.72 12.05 2.97
C LYS A 21 -17.60 11.90 1.95
N GLU A 22 -17.68 12.63 0.84
CA GLU A 22 -16.72 12.56 -0.26
C GLU A 22 -15.35 13.15 0.15
N ARG A 23 -15.37 14.36 0.72
CA ARG A 23 -14.14 15.09 1.09
C ARG A 23 -13.29 14.39 2.15
N PHE A 24 -13.92 13.62 3.06
CA PHE A 24 -13.26 12.93 4.18
C PHE A 24 -13.38 11.40 4.09
N SER A 25 -13.82 10.87 2.95
CA SER A 25 -13.93 9.42 2.69
C SER A 25 -14.65 8.67 3.82
N LEU A 26 -15.70 9.26 4.38
CA LEU A 26 -16.43 8.71 5.52
C LEU A 26 -17.48 7.69 5.09
N SER A 27 -17.66 6.65 5.91
CA SER A 27 -18.76 5.70 5.71
C SER A 27 -20.12 6.36 5.97
N SER A 28 -21.18 5.83 5.35
CA SER A 28 -22.55 6.31 5.61
C SER A 28 -22.90 6.23 7.09
N ARG A 29 -22.39 5.23 7.82
CA ARG A 29 -22.56 5.08 9.28
C ARG A 29 -21.87 6.20 10.06
N ASP A 30 -20.65 6.57 9.68
CA ASP A 30 -19.91 7.67 10.31
C ASP A 30 -20.65 8.99 10.11
N ILE A 31 -21.10 9.26 8.90
CA ILE A 31 -21.88 10.46 8.56
C ILE A 31 -23.15 10.55 9.40
N GLN A 32 -23.95 9.49 9.45
CA GLN A 32 -25.16 9.45 10.27
C GLN A 32 -24.86 9.72 11.75
N MET A 33 -23.79 9.09 12.27
CA MET A 33 -23.34 9.30 13.65
C MET A 33 -22.93 10.75 13.89
N MET A 34 -22.18 11.38 12.99
CA MET A 34 -21.73 12.77 13.13
C MET A 34 -22.92 13.75 13.19
N PHE A 35 -23.90 13.60 12.30
CA PHE A 35 -25.09 14.44 12.33
C PHE A 35 -25.96 14.19 13.59
N ARG A 36 -26.18 12.94 13.96
CA ARG A 36 -26.91 12.57 15.19
C ARG A 36 -26.25 13.16 16.45
N LYS A 37 -24.92 13.20 16.49
CA LYS A 37 -24.15 13.74 17.62
C LYS A 37 -23.85 15.24 17.48
N LYS A 38 -24.44 15.93 16.50
CA LYS A 38 -24.25 17.37 16.24
C LYS A 38 -22.78 17.77 16.04
N ARG A 39 -21.99 16.88 15.44
CA ARG A 39 -20.54 17.05 15.19
C ARG A 39 -20.23 17.72 13.84
N VAL A 40 -21.23 18.29 13.19
CA VAL A 40 -21.11 19.02 11.93
C VAL A 40 -21.73 20.39 12.11
N LYS A 41 -20.96 21.43 11.87
CA LYS A 41 -21.41 22.83 11.89
C LYS A 41 -21.09 23.50 10.57
N VAL A 42 -21.94 24.40 10.13
CA VAL A 42 -21.71 25.30 9.01
C VAL A 42 -21.91 26.73 9.50
N ASN A 43 -20.92 27.57 9.30
CA ASN A 43 -20.92 28.96 9.78
C ASN A 43 -21.26 29.02 11.28
N SER A 44 -20.58 28.18 12.08
CA SER A 44 -20.74 28.05 13.53
C SER A 44 -22.08 27.49 14.03
N ARG A 45 -23.04 27.18 13.15
CA ARG A 45 -24.34 26.60 13.52
C ARG A 45 -24.38 25.11 13.20
N VAL A 46 -25.03 24.31 14.06
CA VAL A 46 -25.24 22.87 13.77
C VAL A 46 -25.96 22.72 12.43
N ALA A 47 -25.36 21.93 11.55
CA ALA A 47 -25.86 21.78 10.20
C ALA A 47 -26.85 20.61 10.09
N HIS A 48 -27.84 20.76 9.22
CA HIS A 48 -28.68 19.66 8.76
C HIS A 48 -28.01 18.92 7.61
N SER A 49 -28.15 17.59 7.54
CA SER A 49 -27.49 16.75 6.53
C SER A 49 -27.80 17.15 5.08
N GLN A 50 -29.06 17.59 4.83
CA GLN A 50 -29.56 17.98 3.51
C GLN A 50 -29.36 19.47 3.18
N ARG A 51 -28.72 20.25 4.06
CA ARG A 51 -28.39 21.64 3.78
C ARG A 51 -27.45 21.71 2.56
N ALA A 52 -27.79 22.52 1.57
CA ALA A 52 -26.88 22.83 0.46
C ALA A 52 -25.70 23.68 0.95
N LEU A 53 -24.52 23.37 0.46
CA LEU A 53 -23.31 24.15 0.70
C LEU A 53 -23.12 25.20 -0.38
N LYS A 54 -22.48 26.30 0.00
CA LYS A 54 -22.07 27.38 -0.90
C LYS A 54 -20.58 27.63 -0.78
N LYS A 55 -19.97 28.15 -1.86
CA LYS A 55 -18.61 28.68 -1.81
C LYS A 55 -18.51 29.72 -0.69
N GLY A 56 -17.46 29.61 0.13
CA GLY A 56 -17.23 30.47 1.29
C GLY A 56 -17.85 29.97 2.60
N ASP A 57 -18.73 28.94 2.57
CA ASP A 57 -19.21 28.34 3.81
C ASP A 57 -18.06 27.76 4.62
N VAL A 58 -18.08 27.97 5.93
CA VAL A 58 -17.10 27.46 6.88
C VAL A 58 -17.65 26.21 7.56
N LEU A 59 -17.11 25.06 7.22
CA LEU A 59 -17.41 23.78 7.86
C LEU A 59 -16.53 23.58 9.09
N THR A 60 -17.14 23.30 10.24
CA THR A 60 -16.44 22.90 11.46
C THR A 60 -16.89 21.48 11.83
N LEU A 61 -15.96 20.55 11.87
CA LEU A 61 -16.20 19.11 11.97
C LEU A 61 -15.44 18.50 13.13
N GLU A 62 -16.10 17.61 13.85
CA GLU A 62 -15.44 16.67 14.75
C GLU A 62 -15.43 15.29 14.10
N LEU A 63 -14.33 15.00 13.40
CA LEU A 63 -14.17 13.74 12.65
C LEU A 63 -14.07 12.54 13.61
N PRO A 64 -14.58 11.36 13.19
CA PRO A 64 -14.39 10.15 13.96
C PRO A 64 -12.90 9.84 14.14
N GLN A 65 -12.50 9.54 15.35
CA GLN A 65 -11.15 9.07 15.66
C GLN A 65 -11.15 7.55 15.76
N ASP A 66 -10.02 6.95 15.47
CA ASP A 66 -9.79 5.54 15.72
C ASP A 66 -9.88 5.24 17.20
N LYS A 67 -10.47 4.11 17.55
CA LYS A 67 -10.62 3.64 18.94
C LYS A 67 -9.67 2.50 19.28
N ASP A 68 -9.13 1.88 18.26
CA ASP A 68 -8.25 0.74 18.32
C ASP A 68 -7.28 0.77 17.12
N TYR A 69 -6.38 -0.20 17.06
CA TYR A 69 -5.39 -0.33 15.98
C TYR A 69 -5.92 -1.13 14.79
N GLY A 70 -7.10 -1.77 14.90
CA GLY A 70 -7.68 -2.64 13.87
C GLY A 70 -7.04 -4.02 13.78
N VAL A 71 -5.99 -4.27 14.54
CA VAL A 71 -5.27 -5.53 14.69
C VAL A 71 -4.76 -5.64 16.13
N ASP A 72 -4.40 -6.85 16.55
CA ASP A 72 -3.79 -7.08 17.85
C ASP A 72 -2.40 -6.42 17.95
N VAL A 73 -2.08 -5.92 19.13
CA VAL A 73 -0.80 -5.26 19.42
C VAL A 73 0.24 -6.30 19.77
N GLU A 74 1.26 -6.43 18.93
CA GLU A 74 2.36 -7.36 19.17
C GLU A 74 3.71 -6.68 19.02
N LYS A 75 4.66 -7.04 19.90
CA LYS A 75 6.04 -6.55 19.82
C LYS A 75 6.78 -7.29 18.71
N GLY A 76 7.44 -6.54 17.85
CA GLY A 76 8.28 -7.10 16.78
C GLY A 76 9.14 -6.03 16.14
N PRO A 77 10.06 -6.43 15.26
CA PRO A 77 10.94 -5.49 14.57
C PRO A 77 10.17 -4.64 13.57
N ILE A 78 10.48 -3.35 13.53
CA ILE A 78 9.98 -2.40 12.55
C ILE A 78 11.10 -1.41 12.21
N THR A 79 11.38 -1.25 10.93
CA THR A 79 12.31 -0.26 10.40
C THR A 79 11.52 0.82 9.68
N VAL A 80 11.44 1.99 10.28
CA VAL A 80 10.76 3.15 9.72
C VAL A 80 11.70 3.85 8.74
N LEU A 81 11.26 4.05 7.50
CA LEU A 81 11.99 4.75 6.44
C LEU A 81 11.56 6.21 6.33
N TYR A 82 10.27 6.47 6.52
CA TYR A 82 9.69 7.81 6.51
C TYR A 82 8.45 7.86 7.40
N GLU A 83 8.28 8.97 8.11
CA GLU A 83 7.07 9.22 8.90
C GLU A 83 6.77 10.71 8.98
N ASP A 84 5.51 11.06 8.74
CA ASP A 84 4.96 12.39 9.05
C ASP A 84 3.61 12.27 9.80
N ALA A 85 2.83 13.34 9.84
CA ALA A 85 1.53 13.36 10.54
C ALA A 85 0.50 12.39 9.93
N HIS A 86 0.62 12.06 8.65
CA HIS A 86 -0.38 11.33 7.87
C HIS A 86 0.14 10.06 7.22
N THR A 87 1.45 9.89 7.14
CA THR A 87 2.14 8.88 6.37
C THR A 87 3.09 8.08 7.25
N LEU A 88 3.22 6.79 6.96
CA LEU A 88 4.28 5.94 7.47
C LEU A 88 4.77 5.04 6.34
N VAL A 89 6.07 5.05 6.06
CA VAL A 89 6.74 4.09 5.17
C VAL A 89 7.70 3.26 5.99
N VAL A 90 7.62 1.95 5.83
CA VAL A 90 8.50 1.01 6.56
C VAL A 90 9.17 0.05 5.60
N ASN A 91 10.35 -0.45 6.00
CA ASN A 91 10.97 -1.61 5.37
C ASN A 91 10.37 -2.88 5.96
N LYS A 92 9.58 -3.60 5.16
CA LYS A 92 9.05 -4.90 5.54
C LYS A 92 10.15 -5.97 5.45
N ALA A 93 10.41 -6.66 6.54
CA ALA A 93 11.24 -7.86 6.51
C ALA A 93 10.56 -9.00 5.70
N PRO A 94 11.33 -9.94 5.15
CA PRO A 94 10.75 -11.14 4.54
C PRO A 94 10.09 -12.04 5.60
N PHE A 95 9.41 -13.10 5.16
CA PHE A 95 8.77 -14.15 5.96
C PHE A 95 7.59 -13.69 6.82
N MET A 96 7.06 -12.47 6.58
CA MET A 96 5.86 -11.99 7.28
C MET A 96 4.83 -11.41 6.32
N LEU A 97 3.56 -11.59 6.66
CA LEU A 97 2.45 -10.92 5.97
C LEU A 97 2.41 -9.44 6.35
N VAL A 98 1.88 -8.63 5.45
CA VAL A 98 1.61 -7.21 5.74
C VAL A 98 0.48 -7.05 6.75
N HIS A 99 -0.60 -7.83 6.60
CA HIS A 99 -1.81 -7.73 7.42
C HIS A 99 -2.36 -9.14 7.68
N PRO A 100 -3.05 -9.38 8.80
CA PRO A 100 -3.70 -10.66 9.08
C PRO A 100 -4.56 -11.13 7.90
N ALA A 101 -4.35 -12.37 7.46
CA ALA A 101 -5.10 -12.99 6.37
C ALA A 101 -5.26 -14.50 6.60
N GLY A 102 -6.39 -15.04 6.17
CA GLY A 102 -6.69 -16.47 6.36
C GLY A 102 -6.58 -16.88 7.83
N GLN A 103 -5.75 -17.89 8.09
CA GLN A 103 -5.50 -18.40 9.45
C GLN A 103 -4.43 -17.59 10.21
N THR A 104 -3.61 -16.79 9.53
CA THR A 104 -2.56 -15.97 10.15
C THR A 104 -3.20 -14.71 10.75
N LYS A 105 -3.27 -14.63 12.09
CA LYS A 105 -3.83 -13.47 12.81
C LYS A 105 -2.78 -12.65 13.52
N SER A 106 -1.59 -13.20 13.72
CA SER A 106 -0.48 -12.68 14.51
C SER A 106 0.82 -12.62 13.72
N CYS A 107 1.84 -11.99 14.28
CA CYS A 107 3.19 -11.88 13.70
C CYS A 107 3.19 -11.24 12.30
N THR A 108 2.27 -10.32 12.03
CA THR A 108 2.24 -9.56 10.78
C THR A 108 2.86 -8.17 10.98
N LEU A 109 3.28 -7.53 9.89
CA LEU A 109 3.79 -6.17 9.95
C LEU A 109 2.78 -5.20 10.60
N SER A 110 1.49 -5.39 10.34
CA SER A 110 0.43 -4.57 10.95
C SER A 110 0.36 -4.74 12.47
N ASN A 111 0.56 -5.96 13.01
CA ASN A 111 0.62 -6.17 14.46
C ASN A 111 1.79 -5.40 15.10
N TYR A 112 2.94 -5.38 14.41
CA TYR A 112 4.14 -4.67 14.88
C TYR A 112 4.00 -3.14 14.77
N ILE A 113 3.35 -2.64 13.72
CA ILE A 113 3.02 -1.21 13.59
C ILE A 113 2.02 -0.79 14.68
N ALA A 114 1.05 -1.63 15.04
CA ALA A 114 0.15 -1.35 16.15
C ALA A 114 0.93 -1.17 17.47
N SER A 115 1.94 -2.01 17.73
CA SER A 115 2.85 -1.84 18.88
C SER A 115 3.68 -0.56 18.81
N TYR A 116 4.14 -0.21 17.62
CA TYR A 116 4.87 1.04 17.39
C TYR A 116 4.01 2.27 17.73
N TYR A 117 2.74 2.30 17.26
CA TYR A 117 1.81 3.37 17.60
C TYR A 117 1.48 3.40 19.10
N ALA A 118 1.28 2.24 19.72
CA ALA A 118 1.03 2.15 21.17
C ALA A 118 2.20 2.72 22.00
N LYS A 119 3.45 2.40 21.62
CA LYS A 119 4.65 2.96 22.27
C LYS A 119 4.75 4.48 22.13
N LYS A 120 4.24 5.05 21.04
CA LYS A 120 4.15 6.51 20.83
C LYS A 120 2.95 7.17 21.53
N GLY A 121 2.10 6.41 22.21
CA GLY A 121 0.89 6.91 22.88
C GLY A 121 -0.20 7.39 21.90
N VAL A 122 -0.17 6.96 20.64
CA VAL A 122 -1.17 7.32 19.63
C VAL A 122 -2.01 6.12 19.24
N VAL A 123 -3.30 6.35 18.98
CA VAL A 123 -4.24 5.31 18.52
C VAL A 123 -4.62 5.62 17.09
N HIS A 124 -4.02 4.87 16.17
CA HIS A 124 -4.36 4.86 14.74
C HIS A 124 -4.61 3.43 14.30
N LYS A 125 -5.69 3.19 13.57
CA LYS A 125 -5.82 1.92 12.84
C LYS A 125 -4.65 1.77 11.88
N VAL A 126 -4.11 0.57 11.82
CA VAL A 126 -3.05 0.25 10.86
C VAL A 126 -3.68 0.07 9.48
N ARG A 127 -3.31 0.91 8.53
CA ARG A 127 -3.91 1.01 7.19
C ARG A 127 -2.85 0.90 6.11
N PRO A 128 -2.52 -0.32 5.67
CA PRO A 128 -1.67 -0.47 4.48
C PRO A 128 -2.37 0.12 3.25
N VAL A 129 -1.60 0.76 2.38
CA VAL A 129 -2.07 1.29 1.09
C VAL A 129 -1.99 0.21 0.02
N HIS A 130 -0.92 -0.57 0.05
CA HIS A 130 -0.68 -1.70 -0.83
C HIS A 130 -0.14 -2.90 -0.03
N ARG A 131 0.21 -3.95 -0.73
CA ARG A 131 0.76 -5.16 -0.11
C ARG A 131 2.04 -5.61 -0.79
N LEU A 132 2.87 -6.32 -0.04
CA LEU A 132 3.97 -7.14 -0.52
C LEU A 132 3.67 -8.59 -0.18
N ASP A 133 4.19 -9.52 -0.96
CA ASP A 133 4.10 -10.94 -0.66
C ASP A 133 4.84 -11.26 0.65
N ARG A 134 4.53 -12.40 1.26
CA ARG A 134 5.11 -12.82 2.53
C ARG A 134 6.65 -12.75 2.52
N ASP A 135 7.25 -13.28 1.47
CA ASP A 135 8.71 -13.45 1.37
C ASP A 135 9.39 -12.32 0.54
N THR A 136 8.61 -11.36 0.01
CA THR A 136 9.12 -10.11 -0.56
C THR A 136 9.40 -9.12 0.56
N SER A 137 10.57 -8.50 0.56
CA SER A 137 10.96 -7.42 1.50
C SER A 137 10.86 -6.05 0.86
N GLY A 138 11.04 -4.97 1.65
CA GLY A 138 11.19 -3.62 1.13
C GLY A 138 10.09 -2.63 1.51
N CYS A 139 10.04 -1.54 0.77
CA CYS A 139 9.19 -0.38 1.05
C CYS A 139 7.69 -0.71 1.01
N ILE A 140 6.98 -0.31 2.05
CA ILE A 140 5.52 -0.39 2.10
C ILE A 140 4.93 0.87 2.76
N LEU A 141 3.87 1.40 2.14
CA LEU A 141 3.20 2.64 2.50
C LEU A 141 1.95 2.38 3.35
N PHE A 142 1.80 3.17 4.40
CA PHE A 142 0.62 3.19 5.27
C PHE A 142 0.06 4.60 5.41
N GLY A 143 -1.25 4.73 5.36
CA GLY A 143 -1.96 5.95 5.75
C GLY A 143 -2.26 5.93 7.24
N LYS A 144 -1.78 6.93 8.00
CA LYS A 144 -2.05 7.04 9.45
C LYS A 144 -3.48 7.50 9.75
N THR A 145 -4.13 8.14 8.80
CA THR A 145 -5.53 8.54 8.85
C THR A 145 -6.32 7.90 7.72
N LYS A 146 -7.65 7.88 7.83
CA LYS A 146 -8.53 7.33 6.82
C LYS A 146 -8.46 8.14 5.52
N GLU A 147 -8.37 9.46 5.64
CA GLU A 147 -8.26 10.38 4.52
C GLU A 147 -6.93 10.17 3.76
N ALA A 148 -5.83 10.03 4.49
CA ALA A 148 -4.53 9.75 3.87
C ALA A 148 -4.50 8.38 3.20
N GLN A 149 -5.09 7.34 3.82
CA GLN A 149 -5.21 6.02 3.19
C GLN A 149 -6.01 6.11 1.89
N GLN A 150 -7.17 6.79 1.89
CA GLN A 150 -7.98 6.94 0.68
C GLN A 150 -7.22 7.70 -0.41
N TYR A 151 -6.60 8.83 -0.05
CA TYR A 151 -5.77 9.59 -0.98
C TYR A 151 -4.71 8.70 -1.65
N TYR A 152 -3.94 7.94 -0.87
CA TYR A 152 -2.91 7.06 -1.45
C TYR A 152 -3.51 5.89 -2.25
N THR A 153 -4.68 5.41 -1.89
CA THR A 153 -5.39 4.39 -2.68
C THR A 153 -5.78 4.94 -4.05
N ASP A 154 -6.30 6.16 -4.09
CA ASP A 154 -6.68 6.85 -5.32
C ASP A 154 -5.45 7.17 -6.19
N GLU A 155 -4.36 7.63 -5.57
CA GLU A 155 -3.08 7.90 -6.25
C GLU A 155 -2.46 6.62 -6.84
N LEU A 156 -2.52 5.51 -6.10
CA LEU A 156 -2.05 4.21 -6.57
C LEU A 156 -2.89 3.70 -7.76
N GLN A 157 -4.22 3.82 -7.69
CA GLN A 157 -5.12 3.43 -8.79
C GLN A 157 -4.93 4.29 -10.02
N ALA A 158 -4.57 5.55 -9.84
CA ALA A 158 -4.27 6.49 -10.92
C ALA A 158 -2.84 6.36 -11.48
N GLY A 159 -2.03 5.41 -10.97
CA GLY A 159 -0.64 5.20 -11.39
C GLY A 159 0.31 6.34 -11.02
N ARG A 160 0.00 7.12 -9.96
CA ARG A 160 0.84 8.23 -9.48
C ARG A 160 1.71 7.88 -8.28
N ILE A 161 1.73 6.62 -7.90
CA ILE A 161 2.71 6.07 -6.95
C ILE A 161 3.57 5.09 -7.71
N ASP A 162 4.85 5.42 -7.88
CA ASP A 162 5.81 4.52 -8.49
C ASP A 162 6.37 3.56 -7.45
N SER A 163 6.29 2.27 -7.74
CA SER A 163 6.88 1.19 -6.94
C SER A 163 7.91 0.46 -7.78
N ILE A 164 9.16 0.54 -7.37
CA ILE A 164 10.29 -0.10 -8.04
C ILE A 164 10.76 -1.27 -7.19
N TYR A 165 11.07 -2.35 -7.87
CA TYR A 165 11.60 -3.57 -7.25
C TYR A 165 12.96 -3.91 -7.85
N THR A 166 13.79 -4.53 -7.05
CA THR A 166 15.03 -5.17 -7.48
C THR A 166 14.87 -6.68 -7.28
N GLY A 167 15.24 -7.46 -8.28
CA GLY A 167 15.17 -8.92 -8.18
C GLY A 167 16.21 -9.62 -9.04
N LEU A 168 16.55 -10.83 -8.62
CA LEU A 168 17.46 -11.71 -9.33
C LEU A 168 16.65 -12.83 -9.99
N VAL A 169 16.86 -13.04 -11.30
CA VAL A 169 16.14 -14.05 -12.10
C VAL A 169 17.08 -15.12 -12.65
N GLU A 170 16.51 -16.28 -12.97
CA GLU A 170 17.22 -17.38 -13.62
C GLU A 170 17.52 -17.03 -15.09
N GLY A 171 18.71 -17.42 -15.54
CA GLY A 171 19.14 -17.24 -16.92
C GLY A 171 19.56 -15.80 -17.25
N ARG A 172 20.04 -15.64 -18.49
CA ARG A 172 20.55 -14.38 -19.00
C ARG A 172 19.49 -13.65 -19.81
N ILE A 173 19.23 -12.40 -19.46
CA ILE A 173 18.39 -11.47 -20.21
C ILE A 173 19.31 -10.36 -20.72
N ASP A 174 19.40 -10.17 -22.02
CA ASP A 174 20.38 -9.26 -22.65
C ASP A 174 19.82 -7.87 -22.97
N ALA A 175 18.51 -7.66 -22.81
CA ALA A 175 17.85 -6.39 -23.10
C ALA A 175 16.73 -6.06 -22.11
N ASP A 176 16.47 -4.77 -21.94
CA ASP A 176 15.29 -4.26 -21.24
C ASP A 176 14.02 -4.70 -21.95
N GLY A 177 12.91 -4.79 -21.23
CA GLY A 177 11.65 -5.20 -21.82
C GLY A 177 10.43 -4.92 -20.96
N MET A 178 9.30 -5.38 -21.49
CA MET A 178 8.00 -5.29 -20.80
C MET A 178 7.24 -6.60 -20.99
N VAL A 179 6.63 -7.08 -19.90
CA VAL A 179 5.67 -8.19 -19.96
C VAL A 179 4.27 -7.59 -19.77
N ASP A 180 3.44 -7.72 -20.78
CA ASP A 180 2.07 -7.22 -20.83
C ASP A 180 1.12 -8.38 -21.14
N VAL A 181 0.81 -9.17 -20.10
CA VAL A 181 -0.11 -10.30 -20.18
C VAL A 181 -0.99 -10.37 -18.94
N PRO A 182 -2.28 -10.70 -19.08
CA PRO A 182 -3.20 -10.69 -17.96
C PRO A 182 -2.98 -11.87 -17.00
N ILE A 183 -3.32 -11.64 -15.73
CA ILE A 183 -3.11 -12.60 -14.64
C ILE A 183 -4.43 -13.02 -14.03
N GLY A 184 -4.66 -14.33 -13.95
CA GLY A 184 -5.80 -14.97 -13.28
C GLY A 184 -5.44 -15.73 -12.03
N VAL A 185 -6.43 -16.35 -11.40
CA VAL A 185 -6.27 -17.28 -10.29
C VAL A 185 -6.04 -18.67 -10.86
N ASP A 186 -5.07 -19.41 -10.33
CA ASP A 186 -4.85 -20.81 -10.72
C ASP A 186 -6.10 -21.64 -10.35
N PRO A 187 -6.70 -22.38 -11.28
CA PRO A 187 -7.92 -23.13 -11.04
C PRO A 187 -7.73 -24.31 -10.07
N VAL A 188 -6.50 -24.72 -9.80
CA VAL A 188 -6.16 -25.85 -8.91
C VAL A 188 -5.67 -25.36 -7.54
N PHE A 189 -4.92 -24.25 -7.53
CA PHE A 189 -4.28 -23.73 -6.32
C PHE A 189 -4.70 -22.28 -6.07
N ASP A 190 -5.64 -22.04 -5.16
CA ASP A 190 -6.22 -20.72 -4.86
C ASP A 190 -5.20 -19.62 -4.53
N ASN A 191 -4.06 -19.99 -3.98
CA ASN A 191 -2.99 -19.06 -3.60
C ASN A 191 -1.97 -18.80 -4.73
N ARG A 192 -2.05 -19.52 -5.87
CA ARG A 192 -1.21 -19.33 -7.05
C ARG A 192 -1.90 -18.40 -8.05
N ARG A 193 -1.11 -17.76 -8.89
CA ARG A 193 -1.57 -16.96 -10.04
C ARG A 193 -0.98 -17.57 -11.30
N VAL A 194 -1.69 -17.40 -12.43
CA VAL A 194 -1.29 -17.90 -13.73
C VAL A 194 -1.57 -16.83 -14.79
N ILE A 195 -0.90 -16.95 -15.94
CA ILE A 195 -1.31 -16.19 -17.13
C ILE A 195 -2.64 -16.72 -17.59
N ASP A 196 -3.60 -15.83 -17.79
CA ASP A 196 -4.97 -16.15 -18.13
C ASP A 196 -5.54 -15.01 -18.97
N GLU A 197 -5.95 -15.28 -20.21
CA GLU A 197 -6.50 -14.29 -21.13
C GLU A 197 -7.76 -13.58 -20.60
N PHE A 198 -8.51 -14.24 -19.70
CA PHE A 198 -9.67 -13.67 -19.02
C PHE A 198 -9.32 -13.04 -17.66
N GLY A 199 -8.03 -13.03 -17.31
CA GLY A 199 -7.52 -12.46 -16.09
C GLY A 199 -7.53 -10.94 -16.04
N GLN A 200 -6.96 -10.39 -14.99
CA GLN A 200 -6.81 -8.94 -14.84
C GLN A 200 -5.60 -8.46 -15.62
N SER A 201 -5.74 -7.37 -16.40
CA SER A 201 -4.61 -6.71 -17.08
C SER A 201 -3.46 -6.47 -16.12
N ALA A 202 -2.24 -6.84 -16.54
CA ALA A 202 -1.03 -6.75 -15.75
C ALA A 202 0.15 -6.36 -16.65
N GLN A 203 0.92 -5.35 -16.22
CA GLN A 203 2.05 -4.80 -16.98
C GLN A 203 3.26 -4.60 -16.07
N THR A 204 4.39 -5.20 -16.43
CA THR A 204 5.66 -5.14 -15.72
C THR A 204 6.77 -4.74 -16.67
N GLU A 205 7.35 -3.56 -16.47
CA GLU A 205 8.60 -3.16 -17.14
C GLU A 205 9.79 -3.72 -16.36
N TYR A 206 10.85 -4.13 -17.08
CA TYR A 206 12.11 -4.52 -16.47
C TYR A 206 13.31 -3.93 -17.22
N THR A 207 14.34 -3.60 -16.44
CA THR A 207 15.62 -3.06 -16.92
C THR A 207 16.75 -3.91 -16.37
N VAL A 208 17.70 -4.26 -17.22
CA VAL A 208 18.86 -5.07 -16.86
C VAL A 208 19.86 -4.18 -16.09
N LEU A 209 20.15 -4.56 -14.84
CA LEU A 209 21.13 -3.87 -13.99
C LEU A 209 22.52 -4.51 -14.04
N GLY A 210 22.58 -5.83 -14.29
CA GLY A 210 23.82 -6.56 -14.32
C GLY A 210 23.61 -8.07 -14.22
N TYR A 211 24.70 -8.79 -14.02
CA TYR A 211 24.72 -10.25 -14.04
C TYR A 211 25.48 -10.82 -12.84
N GLU A 212 25.00 -11.95 -12.37
CA GLU A 212 25.67 -12.79 -11.38
C GLU A 212 25.77 -14.23 -11.91
N GLY A 213 26.90 -14.54 -12.57
CA GLY A 213 27.06 -15.81 -13.31
C GLY A 213 26.04 -15.90 -14.45
N ASP A 214 25.21 -16.92 -14.39
CA ASP A 214 24.12 -17.19 -15.31
C ASP A 214 22.78 -16.50 -14.94
N LYS A 215 22.78 -15.68 -13.91
CA LYS A 215 21.58 -14.98 -13.40
C LYS A 215 21.62 -13.51 -13.82
N THR A 216 20.43 -12.92 -13.98
CA THR A 216 20.29 -11.50 -14.31
C THR A 216 19.70 -10.73 -13.12
N LEU A 217 20.34 -9.64 -12.74
CA LEU A 217 19.81 -8.67 -11.78
C LEU A 217 18.96 -7.66 -12.55
N LEU A 218 17.69 -7.55 -12.17
CA LEU A 218 16.71 -6.69 -12.83
C LEU A 218 16.15 -5.64 -11.86
N ARG A 219 15.86 -4.48 -12.44
CA ARG A 219 14.99 -3.47 -11.87
C ARG A 219 13.60 -3.61 -12.52
N PHE A 220 12.56 -3.72 -11.71
CA PHE A 220 11.19 -3.83 -12.19
C PHE A 220 10.41 -2.56 -11.86
N LYS A 221 9.62 -2.06 -12.81
CA LYS A 221 8.60 -1.04 -12.58
C LYS A 221 7.23 -1.65 -12.82
N LEU A 222 6.37 -1.55 -11.80
CA LEU A 222 5.00 -2.03 -11.89
C LEU A 222 4.08 -0.92 -12.40
N LEU A 223 3.47 -1.11 -13.56
CA LEU A 223 2.39 -0.25 -14.08
C LEU A 223 1.02 -0.67 -13.56
N THR A 224 0.92 -1.88 -13.06
CA THR A 224 -0.25 -2.46 -12.37
C THR A 224 0.23 -3.23 -11.13
N GLY A 225 -0.67 -3.52 -10.19
CA GLY A 225 -0.32 -4.19 -8.93
C GLY A 225 -1.14 -5.45 -8.67
N ARG A 226 -0.93 -6.53 -9.46
CA ARG A 226 -1.62 -7.81 -9.25
C ARG A 226 -0.85 -8.70 -8.29
N THR A 227 -1.57 -9.58 -7.62
CA THR A 227 -0.94 -10.57 -6.72
C THR A 227 0.08 -11.41 -7.48
N HIS A 228 1.30 -11.54 -6.93
CA HIS A 228 2.43 -12.27 -7.51
C HIS A 228 2.88 -11.79 -8.90
N GLN A 229 2.52 -10.58 -9.32
CA GLN A 229 2.66 -10.13 -10.73
C GLN A 229 4.08 -10.32 -11.28
N ILE A 230 5.11 -9.77 -10.65
CA ILE A 230 6.51 -9.91 -11.13
C ILE A 230 6.89 -11.39 -11.24
N ARG A 231 6.52 -12.20 -10.25
CA ARG A 231 6.87 -13.61 -10.14
C ARG A 231 6.25 -14.43 -11.28
N VAL A 232 4.95 -14.22 -11.55
CA VAL A 232 4.23 -14.88 -12.66
C VAL A 232 4.75 -14.43 -14.02
N HIS A 233 4.99 -13.12 -14.19
CA HIS A 233 5.51 -12.57 -15.44
C HIS A 233 6.90 -13.10 -15.77
N MET A 234 7.79 -13.20 -14.77
CA MET A 234 9.13 -13.72 -14.96
C MET A 234 9.13 -15.23 -15.22
N GLU A 235 8.28 -16.01 -14.56
CA GLU A 235 8.06 -17.43 -14.90
C GLU A 235 7.58 -17.58 -16.34
N HIS A 236 6.60 -16.76 -16.76
CA HIS A 236 6.01 -16.81 -18.10
C HIS A 236 7.03 -16.62 -19.23
N ILE A 237 7.99 -15.71 -19.05
CA ILE A 237 9.04 -15.48 -20.05
C ILE A 237 10.25 -16.40 -19.88
N GLY A 238 10.17 -17.41 -19.00
CA GLY A 238 11.22 -18.42 -18.80
C GLY A 238 12.38 -18.01 -17.90
N HIS A 239 12.24 -16.90 -17.16
CA HIS A 239 13.24 -16.36 -16.24
C HIS A 239 12.68 -16.18 -14.81
N PRO A 240 12.28 -17.26 -14.13
CA PRO A 240 11.66 -17.14 -12.80
C PRO A 240 12.59 -16.47 -11.78
N ILE A 241 11.99 -15.86 -10.76
CA ILE A 241 12.74 -15.24 -9.66
C ILE A 241 13.51 -16.33 -8.90
N ILE A 242 14.79 -16.11 -8.69
CA ILE A 242 15.66 -17.00 -7.91
C ILE A 242 15.09 -17.19 -6.50
N GLY A 243 15.09 -18.44 -6.01
CA GLY A 243 14.59 -18.80 -4.67
C GLY A 243 13.08 -18.76 -4.52
N ASP A 244 12.33 -18.51 -5.58
CA ASP A 244 10.87 -18.57 -5.56
C ASP A 244 10.37 -20.02 -5.53
N ALA A 245 9.80 -20.41 -4.38
CA ALA A 245 9.34 -21.78 -4.17
C ALA A 245 8.04 -22.16 -4.94
N MET A 246 7.34 -21.16 -5.50
CA MET A 246 6.05 -21.35 -6.15
C MET A 246 6.15 -21.28 -7.66
N TYR A 247 7.01 -20.41 -8.19
CA TYR A 247 7.14 -20.11 -9.62
C TYR A 247 8.53 -20.46 -10.19
N GLY A 248 9.50 -20.74 -9.34
CA GLY A 248 10.85 -21.09 -9.73
C GLY A 248 11.37 -22.31 -8.97
N THR A 249 12.68 -22.40 -8.86
CA THR A 249 13.37 -23.48 -8.18
C THR A 249 13.94 -23.00 -6.86
N ARG A 250 13.72 -23.76 -5.76
CA ARG A 250 14.43 -23.53 -4.50
C ARG A 250 15.87 -23.99 -4.65
N ASN A 251 16.75 -23.05 -4.93
CA ASN A 251 18.18 -23.32 -5.09
C ASN A 251 18.96 -22.69 -3.93
N LYS A 252 19.71 -23.50 -3.19
CA LYS A 252 20.72 -22.95 -2.26
C LYS A 252 21.72 -22.08 -3.04
N PRO A 253 22.21 -20.98 -2.47
CA PRO A 253 22.10 -20.57 -1.06
C PRO A 253 20.89 -19.70 -0.70
N TYR A 254 19.91 -19.49 -1.61
CA TYR A 254 18.81 -18.56 -1.41
C TYR A 254 17.68 -19.19 -0.60
N THR A 255 17.29 -18.52 0.49
CA THR A 255 16.24 -19.00 1.41
C THR A 255 14.84 -18.48 1.08
N ARG A 256 14.76 -17.46 0.19
CA ARG A 256 13.52 -16.82 -0.24
C ARG A 256 13.61 -16.32 -1.69
N GLN A 257 12.47 -15.93 -2.25
CA GLN A 257 12.44 -15.23 -3.53
C GLN A 257 13.31 -13.97 -3.47
N CYS A 258 14.25 -13.85 -4.42
CA CYS A 258 15.13 -12.71 -4.56
C CYS A 258 14.39 -11.52 -5.15
N LEU A 259 13.44 -10.97 -4.39
CA LEU A 259 12.61 -9.84 -4.79
C LEU A 259 12.46 -8.87 -3.62
N HIS A 260 12.70 -7.58 -3.90
CA HIS A 260 12.72 -6.52 -2.91
C HIS A 260 12.11 -5.23 -3.48
N ALA A 261 11.17 -4.61 -2.78
CA ALA A 261 10.63 -3.30 -3.12
C ALA A 261 11.65 -2.22 -2.72
N SER A 262 12.51 -1.83 -3.65
CA SER A 262 13.70 -1.00 -3.39
C SER A 262 13.42 0.50 -3.37
N GLU A 263 12.37 0.97 -4.11
CA GLU A 263 12.07 2.39 -4.18
C GLU A 263 10.54 2.60 -4.19
N LEU A 264 10.13 3.68 -3.53
CA LEU A 264 8.74 4.14 -3.53
C LEU A 264 8.72 5.66 -3.74
N THR A 265 8.09 6.13 -4.82
CA THR A 265 7.94 7.55 -5.12
C THR A 265 6.47 7.94 -5.06
N PHE A 266 6.14 8.95 -4.29
CA PHE A 266 4.77 9.44 -4.10
C PHE A 266 4.76 10.89 -3.59
N VAL A 267 3.62 11.56 -3.74
CA VAL A 267 3.36 12.87 -3.13
C VAL A 267 2.74 12.62 -1.74
N PRO A 268 3.35 13.07 -0.63
CA PRO A 268 2.76 12.91 0.70
C PRO A 268 1.44 13.67 0.84
N TYR A 269 0.48 13.07 1.55
CA TYR A 269 -0.84 13.68 1.75
C TYR A 269 -0.73 15.10 2.33
N GLY A 270 -1.31 16.06 1.60
CA GLY A 270 -1.28 17.47 1.96
C GLY A 270 0.03 18.20 1.62
N LYS A 271 0.88 17.59 0.79
CA LYS A 271 2.06 18.20 0.19
C LYS A 271 1.86 18.33 -1.32
N ASP A 272 2.72 19.11 -1.96
CA ASP A 272 2.69 19.37 -3.40
C ASP A 272 3.88 18.73 -4.14
N GLU A 273 4.93 18.34 -3.40
CA GLU A 273 6.16 17.78 -3.96
C GLU A 273 6.24 16.27 -3.71
N ALA A 274 6.67 15.55 -4.74
CA ALA A 274 6.94 14.12 -4.64
C ALA A 274 8.23 13.88 -3.83
N ILE A 275 8.22 12.80 -3.08
CA ILE A 275 9.41 12.27 -2.39
C ILE A 275 9.70 10.87 -2.88
N MET A 276 10.97 10.51 -2.93
CA MET A 276 11.45 9.17 -3.21
C MET A 276 12.05 8.58 -1.92
N ILE A 277 11.56 7.42 -1.54
CA ILE A 277 12.06 6.65 -0.41
C ILE A 277 12.76 5.42 -0.97
N THR A 278 14.01 5.23 -0.62
CA THR A 278 14.82 4.08 -1.03
C THR A 278 15.02 3.12 0.13
N CYS A 279 15.17 1.86 -0.20
CA CYS A 279 15.44 0.78 0.75
C CYS A 279 16.38 -0.24 0.11
N GLU A 280 17.53 -0.46 0.71
CA GLU A 280 18.47 -1.46 0.23
C GLU A 280 18.10 -2.86 0.70
N VAL A 281 18.54 -3.87 -0.04
CA VAL A 281 18.37 -5.28 0.32
C VAL A 281 19.31 -5.62 1.46
N GLY A 282 18.81 -5.59 2.70
CA GLY A 282 19.64 -5.76 3.90
C GLY A 282 20.09 -7.18 4.19
N ASP A 283 19.45 -8.19 3.62
CA ASP A 283 19.69 -9.61 3.82
C ASP A 283 20.36 -10.30 2.62
N ASN A 284 20.82 -9.52 1.64
CA ASN A 284 21.37 -10.02 0.38
C ASN A 284 20.46 -11.11 -0.26
N PHE A 285 19.12 -10.89 -0.24
CA PHE A 285 18.07 -11.85 -0.65
C PHE A 285 18.05 -13.18 0.15
N GLY A 286 18.50 -13.16 1.41
CA GLY A 286 18.56 -14.36 2.24
C GLY A 286 19.61 -15.36 1.78
N ARG A 287 20.70 -14.90 1.19
CA ARG A 287 21.85 -15.71 0.84
C ARG A 287 22.64 -16.03 2.13
N GLU A 288 22.84 -17.32 2.38
CA GLU A 288 23.71 -17.84 3.45
C GLU A 288 25.20 -17.82 3.05
#